data_e49ab010f4c57940f9c72d641a241f83
#
_entry.id   e49ab010f4c57940f9c72d641a241f83
#
_cell.length_a   1.000
_cell.length_b   1.000
_cell.length_c   1.000
_cell.angle_alpha   90.00
_cell.angle_beta   90.00
_cell.angle_gamma   90.00
#
_symmetry.space_group_name_H-M   'P 1'
#
loop_
_entity.id
_entity.type
_entity.pdbx_description
1 polymer ?
#
loop_
_entity_poly.entity_id
_entity_poly.type
_entity_poly.pdbx_seq_one_letter_code
_entity_poly.pdbx_strand_id
1 'polypeptide(L)'
;MQARGGYFLIIIAGVFYGTIPVFATLLSRYDVSTAEQVFVRLALSVAIFLAYVLFAGRPSLRLIPRDYLHFFFFGLAGIALFFTLYMTAAVMASVTVAVLLLYTQPIFTLILSRVLYKKQVRTSGYVAILLALTGVAVIFRVWGISWSDFGLGHIFGLITGFLYSVYIIFMSRKTQKYTTLTVTFWSFLFGLIWLVPLWLILHLAFKNPVMTGLDFSLPVNAWLLLLAFTLCTNIIAYLVFNHGMRTVEPHRAGVLVLSEPLVAIMLGAALLGQALLLTDLIGGVLILVSFLIVKRRRKPKP
;
A
#
# COMPACT_ATOMS: atom_id res chain seq x y z
N MET A 1 19.67 18.11 -5.12
CA MET A 1 18.89 17.54 -6.24
C MET A 1 18.26 16.18 -5.92
N GLN A 2 18.94 15.26 -5.26
CA GLN A 2 18.46 13.88 -4.98
C GLN A 2 17.10 13.76 -4.24
N ALA A 3 16.85 14.60 -3.24
CA ALA A 3 15.58 14.50 -2.50
C ALA A 3 14.34 14.92 -3.30
N ARG A 4 14.47 15.81 -4.31
CA ARG A 4 13.33 16.21 -5.17
C ARG A 4 12.86 15.04 -6.03
N GLY A 5 13.80 14.22 -6.53
CA GLY A 5 13.46 13.00 -7.27
C GLY A 5 12.68 11.98 -6.43
N GLY A 6 13.08 11.77 -5.17
CA GLY A 6 12.37 10.83 -4.29
C GLY A 6 10.92 11.21 -3.99
N TYR A 7 10.62 12.50 -3.80
CA TYR A 7 9.23 12.97 -3.63
C TYR A 7 8.38 12.66 -4.86
N PHE A 8 8.93 12.92 -6.04
CA PHE A 8 8.25 12.65 -7.30
C PHE A 8 8.00 11.15 -7.50
N LEU A 9 8.97 10.31 -7.18
CA LEU A 9 8.83 8.86 -7.27
C LEU A 9 7.72 8.33 -6.36
N ILE A 10 7.60 8.82 -5.13
CA ILE A 10 6.53 8.38 -4.22
C ILE A 10 5.15 8.80 -4.73
N ILE A 11 5.02 10.00 -5.29
CA ILE A 11 3.77 10.44 -5.92
C ILE A 11 3.44 9.55 -7.14
N ILE A 12 4.41 9.24 -7.99
CA ILE A 12 4.22 8.30 -9.12
C ILE A 12 3.78 6.93 -8.62
N ALA A 13 4.38 6.42 -7.54
CA ALA A 13 3.94 5.16 -6.96
C ALA A 13 2.47 5.22 -6.53
N GLY A 14 2.04 6.32 -5.89
CA GLY A 14 0.64 6.54 -5.56
C GLY A 14 -0.28 6.62 -6.79
N VAL A 15 0.21 7.15 -7.92
CA VAL A 15 -0.54 7.11 -9.20
C VAL A 15 -0.79 5.65 -9.62
N PHE A 16 0.23 4.80 -9.57
CA PHE A 16 0.06 3.38 -9.89
C PHE A 16 -0.84 2.66 -8.87
N TYR A 17 -0.71 2.94 -7.58
CA TYR A 17 -1.63 2.38 -6.57
C TYR A 17 -3.07 2.84 -6.79
N GLY A 18 -3.29 4.07 -7.24
CA GLY A 18 -4.63 4.59 -7.58
C GLY A 18 -5.33 3.84 -8.72
N THR A 19 -4.62 2.99 -9.48
CA THR A 19 -5.24 2.09 -10.47
C THR A 19 -5.88 0.85 -9.84
N ILE A 20 -5.59 0.53 -8.57
CA ILE A 20 -6.07 -0.68 -7.89
C ILE A 20 -7.59 -0.85 -7.99
N PRO A 21 -8.43 0.16 -7.67
CA PRO A 21 -9.88 0.00 -7.73
C PRO A 21 -10.39 -0.30 -9.14
N VAL A 22 -9.74 0.26 -10.17
CA VAL A 22 -10.13 0.02 -11.57
C VAL A 22 -9.87 -1.44 -11.95
N PHE A 23 -8.67 -1.95 -11.69
CA PHE A 23 -8.35 -3.36 -11.95
C PHE A 23 -9.25 -4.30 -11.15
N ALA A 24 -9.50 -4.00 -9.86
CA ALA A 24 -10.37 -4.79 -9.03
C ALA A 24 -11.81 -4.85 -9.58
N THR A 25 -12.34 -3.71 -10.05
CA THR A 25 -13.68 -3.64 -10.67
C THR A 25 -13.72 -4.37 -12.01
N LEU A 26 -12.66 -4.30 -12.82
CA LEU A 26 -12.61 -5.04 -14.08
C LEU A 26 -12.52 -6.55 -13.86
N LEU A 27 -11.75 -6.99 -12.86
CA LEU A 27 -11.59 -8.40 -12.52
C LEU A 27 -12.84 -9.00 -11.86
N SER A 28 -13.63 -8.20 -11.13
CA SER A 28 -14.90 -8.67 -10.57
C SER A 28 -15.92 -9.06 -11.65
N ARG A 29 -15.78 -8.57 -12.90
CA ARG A 29 -16.63 -8.97 -14.04
C ARG A 29 -16.34 -10.40 -14.51
N TYR A 30 -15.24 -10.99 -14.08
CA TYR A 30 -14.81 -12.35 -14.33
C TYR A 30 -14.91 -13.23 -13.09
N ASP A 31 -15.64 -12.77 -12.05
CA ASP A 31 -15.83 -13.44 -10.77
C ASP A 31 -14.51 -13.74 -10.01
N VAL A 32 -13.42 -13.02 -10.35
CA VAL A 32 -12.13 -13.15 -9.66
C VAL A 32 -12.23 -12.53 -8.28
N SER A 33 -12.18 -13.36 -7.26
CA SER A 33 -12.26 -12.91 -5.86
C SER A 33 -11.07 -12.00 -5.47
N THR A 34 -11.26 -11.16 -4.46
CA THR A 34 -10.16 -10.31 -3.95
C THR A 34 -8.99 -11.15 -3.43
N ALA A 35 -9.27 -12.33 -2.87
CA ALA A 35 -8.25 -13.26 -2.41
C ALA A 35 -7.38 -13.78 -3.56
N GLU A 36 -8.02 -14.22 -4.64
CA GLU A 36 -7.31 -14.65 -5.86
C GLU A 36 -6.46 -13.52 -6.44
N GLN A 37 -7.03 -12.30 -6.53
CA GLN A 37 -6.27 -11.14 -6.99
C GLN A 37 -5.01 -10.91 -6.14
N VAL A 38 -5.09 -10.98 -4.81
CA VAL A 38 -3.93 -10.80 -3.92
C VAL A 38 -2.92 -11.93 -4.10
N PHE A 39 -3.39 -13.18 -4.08
CA PHE A 39 -2.51 -14.36 -4.21
C PHE A 39 -1.79 -14.38 -5.56
N VAL A 40 -2.54 -14.29 -6.64
CA VAL A 40 -1.98 -14.37 -8.01
C VAL A 40 -1.01 -13.22 -8.26
N ARG A 41 -1.35 -11.99 -7.87
CA ARG A 41 -0.45 -10.84 -8.03
C ARG A 41 0.84 -11.01 -7.24
N LEU A 42 0.78 -11.54 -6.02
CA LEU A 42 1.97 -11.78 -5.21
C LEU A 42 2.82 -12.90 -5.81
N ALA A 43 2.20 -14.02 -6.23
CA ALA A 43 2.88 -15.14 -6.88
C ALA A 43 3.52 -14.74 -8.23
N LEU A 44 2.78 -14.04 -9.08
CA LEU A 44 3.32 -13.50 -10.35
C LEU A 44 4.46 -12.52 -10.10
N SER A 45 4.37 -11.67 -9.08
CA SER A 45 5.45 -10.73 -8.74
C SER A 45 6.73 -11.47 -8.38
N VAL A 46 6.64 -12.50 -7.55
CA VAL A 46 7.79 -13.34 -7.17
C VAL A 46 8.36 -14.05 -8.40
N ALA A 47 7.51 -14.64 -9.24
CA ALA A 47 7.92 -15.32 -10.46
C ALA A 47 8.63 -14.38 -11.46
N ILE A 48 8.07 -13.18 -11.68
CA ILE A 48 8.67 -12.16 -12.57
C ILE A 48 10.02 -11.69 -12.05
N PHE A 49 10.14 -11.40 -10.75
CA PHE A 49 11.41 -11.00 -10.16
C PHE A 49 12.45 -12.11 -10.25
N LEU A 50 12.04 -13.36 -10.00
CA LEU A 50 12.93 -14.51 -10.11
C LEU A 50 13.39 -14.71 -11.56
N ALA A 51 12.47 -14.68 -12.53
CA ALA A 51 12.79 -14.73 -13.94
C ALA A 51 13.77 -13.63 -14.35
N TYR A 52 13.51 -12.38 -13.92
CA TYR A 52 14.42 -11.27 -14.18
C TYR A 52 15.84 -11.53 -13.64
N VAL A 53 15.96 -12.04 -12.42
CA VAL A 53 17.27 -12.33 -11.81
C VAL A 53 18.00 -13.47 -12.54
N LEU A 54 17.27 -14.49 -13.00
CA LEU A 54 17.85 -15.63 -13.70
C LEU A 54 18.31 -15.26 -15.12
N PHE A 55 17.53 -14.45 -15.84
CA PHE A 55 17.76 -14.17 -17.27
C PHE A 55 18.47 -12.86 -17.56
N ALA A 56 18.31 -11.81 -16.75
CA ALA A 56 18.93 -10.49 -16.98
C ALA A 56 20.33 -10.33 -16.36
N GLY A 57 20.92 -11.43 -15.87
CA GLY A 57 22.34 -11.48 -15.55
C GLY A 57 22.80 -10.72 -14.33
N ARG A 58 22.07 -10.83 -13.19
CA ARG A 58 22.69 -10.66 -11.84
C ARG A 58 22.49 -9.36 -11.03
N PRO A 59 21.33 -8.86 -10.76
CA PRO A 59 21.19 -8.15 -9.51
C PRO A 59 21.36 -9.17 -8.37
N SER A 60 22.37 -8.97 -7.51
CA SER A 60 22.56 -9.86 -6.35
C SER A 60 21.36 -9.76 -5.40
N LEU A 61 20.60 -10.84 -5.25
CA LEU A 61 19.56 -10.96 -4.24
C LEU A 61 20.11 -11.35 -2.86
N ARG A 62 21.43 -11.37 -2.68
CA ARG A 62 22.07 -11.82 -1.43
C ARG A 62 21.75 -10.86 -0.29
N LEU A 63 21.28 -11.43 0.82
CA LEU A 63 21.15 -10.75 2.09
C LEU A 63 22.26 -11.25 3.03
N ILE A 64 22.61 -10.46 4.04
CA ILE A 64 23.38 -10.99 5.16
C ILE A 64 22.49 -11.95 5.97
N PRO A 65 23.03 -13.01 6.60
CA PRO A 65 22.23 -14.06 7.26
C PRO A 65 21.18 -13.55 8.23
N ARG A 66 21.51 -12.56 9.04
CA ARG A 66 20.59 -11.95 10.00
C ARG A 66 19.38 -11.26 9.33
N ASP A 67 19.56 -10.71 8.13
CA ASP A 67 18.49 -9.97 7.45
C ASP A 67 17.45 -10.90 6.83
N TYR A 68 17.77 -12.18 6.51
CA TYR A 68 16.76 -13.16 6.11
C TYR A 68 15.66 -13.29 7.17
N LEU A 69 16.05 -13.37 8.45
CA LEU A 69 15.09 -13.44 9.55
C LEU A 69 14.23 -12.16 9.67
N HIS A 70 14.84 -10.98 9.46
CA HIS A 70 14.09 -9.73 9.45
C HIS A 70 13.07 -9.68 8.31
N PHE A 71 13.43 -10.12 7.10
CA PHE A 71 12.50 -10.18 5.97
C PHE A 71 11.44 -11.27 6.16
N PHE A 72 11.78 -12.40 6.82
CA PHE A 72 10.84 -13.46 7.13
C PHE A 72 9.70 -12.95 8.03
N PHE A 73 10.01 -12.34 9.17
CA PHE A 73 8.99 -11.76 10.06
C PHE A 73 8.31 -10.54 9.45
N PHE A 74 9.02 -9.77 8.64
CA PHE A 74 8.40 -8.67 7.92
C PHE A 74 7.43 -9.16 6.85
N GLY A 75 7.71 -10.26 6.15
CA GLY A 75 6.79 -10.90 5.22
C GLY A 75 5.46 -11.28 5.87
N LEU A 76 5.53 -11.78 7.13
CA LEU A 76 4.33 -12.03 7.92
C LEU A 76 3.56 -10.73 8.21
N ALA A 77 4.21 -9.74 8.84
CA ALA A 77 3.53 -8.54 9.32
C ALA A 77 3.17 -7.55 8.19
N GLY A 78 4.15 -7.24 7.33
CA GLY A 78 4.03 -6.18 6.32
C GLY A 78 3.36 -6.61 5.01
N ILE A 79 3.19 -7.91 4.78
CA ILE A 79 2.57 -8.45 3.57
C ILE A 79 1.40 -9.37 3.91
N ALA A 80 1.65 -10.53 4.53
CA ALA A 80 0.60 -11.53 4.72
C ALA A 80 -0.53 -11.05 5.64
N LEU A 81 -0.21 -10.59 6.85
CA LEU A 81 -1.20 -10.04 7.79
C LEU A 81 -1.83 -8.74 7.25
N PHE A 82 -1.04 -7.88 6.62
CA PHE A 82 -1.54 -6.64 6.02
C PHE A 82 -2.67 -6.93 5.02
N PHE A 83 -2.43 -7.76 4.02
CA PHE A 83 -3.46 -8.08 3.03
C PHE A 83 -4.62 -8.85 3.65
N THR A 84 -4.36 -9.82 4.51
CA THR A 84 -5.41 -10.62 5.16
C THR A 84 -6.35 -9.75 5.99
N LEU A 85 -5.80 -8.89 6.86
CA LEU A 85 -6.61 -8.02 7.72
C LEU A 85 -7.33 -6.94 6.92
N TYR A 86 -6.71 -6.40 5.87
CA TYR A 86 -7.36 -5.45 4.97
C TYR A 86 -8.58 -6.05 4.30
N MET A 87 -8.44 -7.26 3.74
CA MET A 87 -9.57 -7.97 3.10
C MET A 87 -10.66 -8.31 4.11
N THR A 88 -10.28 -8.79 5.29
CA THR A 88 -11.25 -9.11 6.37
C THR A 88 -11.98 -7.85 6.83
N ALA A 89 -11.28 -6.72 6.97
CA ALA A 89 -11.90 -5.44 7.29
C ALA A 89 -12.90 -4.99 6.21
N ALA A 90 -12.55 -5.17 4.94
CA ALA A 90 -13.42 -4.82 3.81
C ALA A 90 -14.71 -5.67 3.78
N VAL A 91 -14.62 -6.94 4.16
CA VAL A 91 -15.79 -7.83 4.25
C VAL A 91 -16.64 -7.55 5.50
N MET A 92 -16.01 -7.34 6.66
CA MET A 92 -16.71 -7.20 7.95
C MET A 92 -17.29 -5.79 8.19
N ALA A 93 -16.65 -4.75 7.65
CA ALA A 93 -17.15 -3.38 7.80
C ALA A 93 -17.67 -2.82 6.46
N SER A 94 -16.80 -2.54 5.53
CA SER A 94 -17.01 -2.24 4.12
C SER A 94 -15.67 -1.89 3.48
N VAL A 95 -15.57 -1.95 2.15
CA VAL A 95 -14.37 -1.52 1.41
C VAL A 95 -14.05 -0.06 1.72
N THR A 96 -15.06 0.81 1.74
CA THR A 96 -14.90 2.25 2.04
C THR A 96 -14.27 2.47 3.42
N VAL A 97 -14.78 1.78 4.45
CA VAL A 97 -14.29 1.89 5.83
C VAL A 97 -12.88 1.30 5.94
N ALA A 98 -12.60 0.15 5.33
CA ALA A 98 -11.29 -0.47 5.35
C ALA A 98 -10.21 0.45 4.72
N VAL A 99 -10.50 1.06 3.57
CA VAL A 99 -9.62 2.02 2.90
C VAL A 99 -9.44 3.30 3.70
N LEU A 100 -10.51 3.84 4.27
CA LEU A 100 -10.45 5.03 5.13
C LEU A 100 -9.53 4.81 6.33
N LEU A 101 -9.68 3.65 7.00
CA LEU A 101 -8.87 3.29 8.15
C LEU A 101 -7.42 2.95 7.76
N LEU A 102 -7.19 2.36 6.59
CA LEU A 102 -5.85 2.19 6.01
C LEU A 102 -5.15 3.54 5.87
N TYR A 103 -5.84 4.57 5.39
CA TYR A 103 -5.26 5.91 5.21
C TYR A 103 -4.99 6.67 6.52
N THR A 104 -5.25 6.09 7.68
CA THR A 104 -4.72 6.60 8.96
C THR A 104 -3.22 6.33 9.12
N GLN A 105 -2.60 5.54 8.24
CA GLN A 105 -1.19 5.16 8.25
C GLN A 105 -0.19 6.35 8.42
N PRO A 106 -0.41 7.61 7.95
CA PRO A 106 0.53 8.68 8.21
C PRO A 106 0.69 9.03 9.69
N ILE A 107 -0.38 8.85 10.48
CA ILE A 107 -0.32 9.04 11.95
C ILE A 107 0.64 8.01 12.55
N PHE A 108 0.42 6.72 12.25
CA PHE A 108 1.27 5.64 12.75
C PHE A 108 2.72 5.78 12.25
N THR A 109 2.91 6.17 10.98
CA THR A 109 4.23 6.40 10.41
C THR A 109 4.96 7.54 11.13
N LEU A 110 4.24 8.62 11.51
CA LEU A 110 4.76 9.72 12.30
C LEU A 110 5.20 9.24 13.69
N ILE A 111 4.32 8.52 14.40
CA ILE A 111 4.59 7.99 15.74
C ILE A 111 5.80 7.06 15.71
N LEU A 112 5.81 6.07 14.81
CA LEU A 112 6.91 5.12 14.66
C LEU A 112 8.21 5.83 14.27
N SER A 113 8.15 6.83 13.38
CA SER A 113 9.33 7.63 13.02
C SER A 113 9.90 8.36 14.23
N ARG A 114 9.05 8.93 15.07
CA ARG A 114 9.50 9.64 16.29
C ARG A 114 10.11 8.70 17.32
N VAL A 115 9.46 7.56 17.56
CA VAL A 115 9.93 6.54 18.52
C VAL A 115 11.24 5.89 18.07
N LEU A 116 11.29 5.43 16.81
CA LEU A 116 12.40 4.61 16.31
C LEU A 116 13.62 5.41 15.85
N TYR A 117 13.43 6.64 15.36
CA TYR A 117 14.52 7.49 14.86
C TYR A 117 14.87 8.63 15.83
N LYS A 118 14.09 8.81 16.91
CA LYS A 118 14.24 9.90 17.90
C LYS A 118 14.33 11.29 17.24
N LYS A 119 13.84 11.44 16.01
CA LYS A 119 13.86 12.70 15.26
C LYS A 119 12.62 13.52 15.61
N GLN A 120 12.82 14.79 15.91
CA GLN A 120 11.71 15.71 16.07
C GLN A 120 11.10 16.02 14.70
N VAL A 121 9.81 15.75 14.56
CA VAL A 121 9.05 16.16 13.37
C VAL A 121 8.65 17.62 13.55
N ARG A 122 8.86 18.43 12.53
CA ARG A 122 8.51 19.84 12.55
C ARG A 122 6.99 20.03 12.57
N THR A 123 6.52 21.16 13.10
CA THR A 123 5.09 21.53 13.09
C THR A 123 4.46 21.43 11.70
N SER A 124 5.20 21.79 10.65
CA SER A 124 4.73 21.63 9.27
C SER A 124 4.40 20.17 8.89
N GLY A 125 5.08 19.19 9.48
CA GLY A 125 4.76 17.78 9.26
C GLY A 125 3.41 17.37 9.88
N TYR A 126 3.13 17.85 11.09
CA TYR A 126 1.83 17.63 11.75
C TYR A 126 0.70 18.29 10.97
N VAL A 127 0.88 19.55 10.55
CA VAL A 127 -0.10 20.27 9.72
C VAL A 127 -0.36 19.56 8.40
N ALA A 128 0.69 19.06 7.75
CA ALA A 128 0.54 18.32 6.50
C ALA A 128 -0.25 17.02 6.68
N ILE A 129 0.02 16.27 7.75
CA ILE A 129 -0.72 15.04 8.07
C ILE A 129 -2.18 15.36 8.36
N LEU A 130 -2.45 16.38 9.19
CA LEU A 130 -3.81 16.79 9.51
C LEU A 130 -4.59 17.17 8.24
N LEU A 131 -4.02 18.02 7.38
CA LEU A 131 -4.65 18.40 6.11
C LEU A 131 -4.90 17.20 5.18
N ALA A 132 -3.92 16.29 5.07
CA ALA A 132 -4.07 15.11 4.25
C ALA A 132 -5.20 14.21 4.75
N LEU A 133 -5.27 13.97 6.06
CA LEU A 133 -6.33 13.16 6.69
C LEU A 133 -7.71 13.82 6.59
N THR A 134 -7.78 15.15 6.77
CA THR A 134 -9.01 15.89 6.53
C THR A 134 -9.45 15.75 5.07
N GLY A 135 -8.51 15.85 4.13
CA GLY A 135 -8.80 15.63 2.71
C GLY A 135 -9.35 14.23 2.42
N VAL A 136 -8.73 13.19 2.99
CA VAL A 136 -9.21 11.80 2.89
C VAL A 136 -10.62 11.68 3.52
N ALA A 137 -10.83 12.23 4.71
CA ALA A 137 -12.12 12.18 5.40
C ALA A 137 -13.24 12.88 4.58
N VAL A 138 -12.92 13.97 3.89
CA VAL A 138 -13.86 14.68 3.00
C VAL A 138 -14.17 13.85 1.76
N ILE A 139 -13.18 13.24 1.11
CA ILE A 139 -13.35 12.34 -0.04
C ILE A 139 -14.29 11.18 0.32
N PHE A 140 -14.00 10.51 1.43
CA PHE A 140 -14.78 9.34 1.86
C PHE A 140 -16.07 9.72 2.59
N ARG A 141 -16.37 11.02 2.75
CA ARG A 141 -17.59 11.53 3.40
C ARG A 141 -17.85 10.84 4.72
N VAL A 142 -16.85 10.90 5.62
CA VAL A 142 -16.84 10.18 6.90
C VAL A 142 -18.10 10.43 7.75
N TRP A 143 -18.78 11.56 7.56
CA TRP A 143 -20.05 11.91 8.22
C TRP A 143 -21.25 11.09 7.74
N GLY A 144 -21.17 10.45 6.58
CA GLY A 144 -22.21 9.55 6.05
C GLY A 144 -21.99 8.08 6.41
N ILE A 145 -20.87 7.75 7.11
CA ILE A 145 -20.57 6.40 7.55
C ILE A 145 -21.29 6.14 8.88
N SER A 146 -22.08 5.05 8.94
CA SER A 146 -22.64 4.61 10.21
C SER A 146 -21.52 4.00 11.09
N TRP A 147 -21.29 4.62 12.23
CA TRP A 147 -20.35 4.14 13.24
C TRP A 147 -21.03 3.39 14.39
N SER A 148 -22.37 3.21 14.32
CA SER A 148 -23.16 2.50 15.33
C SER A 148 -22.69 1.04 15.51
N ASP A 149 -22.19 0.44 14.43
CA ASP A 149 -21.81 -0.98 14.39
C ASP A 149 -20.28 -1.15 14.45
N PHE A 150 -19.61 -0.30 15.25
CA PHE A 150 -18.17 -0.41 15.44
C PHE A 150 -17.79 -1.78 15.98
N GLY A 151 -17.12 -2.57 15.16
CA GLY A 151 -16.77 -3.96 15.47
C GLY A 151 -15.38 -4.36 15.00
N LEU A 152 -15.12 -5.65 14.97
CA LEU A 152 -13.81 -6.23 14.62
C LEU A 152 -13.30 -5.75 13.25
N GLY A 153 -14.16 -5.55 12.26
CA GLY A 153 -13.77 -5.04 10.94
C GLY A 153 -13.09 -3.68 11.00
N HIS A 154 -13.57 -2.77 11.87
CA HIS A 154 -12.95 -1.45 12.09
C HIS A 154 -11.59 -1.58 12.76
N ILE A 155 -11.47 -2.47 13.76
CA ILE A 155 -10.20 -2.74 14.44
C ILE A 155 -9.17 -3.28 13.45
N PHE A 156 -9.55 -4.22 12.60
CA PHE A 156 -8.69 -4.77 11.55
C PHE A 156 -8.25 -3.71 10.55
N GLY A 157 -9.15 -2.80 10.15
CA GLY A 157 -8.80 -1.67 9.29
C GLY A 157 -7.74 -0.75 9.92
N LEU A 158 -7.87 -0.41 11.21
CA LEU A 158 -6.86 0.37 11.94
C LEU A 158 -5.52 -0.37 12.05
N ILE A 159 -5.55 -1.68 12.36
CA ILE A 159 -4.34 -2.50 12.39
C ILE A 159 -3.68 -2.53 11.00
N THR A 160 -4.46 -2.56 9.92
CA THR A 160 -3.92 -2.49 8.55
C THR A 160 -3.19 -1.17 8.30
N GLY A 161 -3.73 -0.04 8.73
CA GLY A 161 -3.04 1.26 8.69
C GLY A 161 -1.72 1.26 9.49
N PHE A 162 -1.72 0.63 10.66
CA PHE A 162 -0.50 0.43 11.44
C PHE A 162 0.53 -0.45 10.70
N LEU A 163 0.12 -1.60 10.15
CA LEU A 163 0.99 -2.50 9.40
C LEU A 163 1.57 -1.84 8.14
N TYR A 164 0.80 -0.99 7.46
CA TYR A 164 1.31 -0.20 6.35
C TYR A 164 2.40 0.78 6.82
N SER A 165 2.25 1.37 7.99
CA SER A 165 3.30 2.22 8.56
C SER A 165 4.56 1.42 8.92
N VAL A 166 4.42 0.20 9.42
CA VAL A 166 5.54 -0.74 9.64
C VAL A 166 6.25 -1.03 8.32
N TYR A 167 5.48 -1.27 7.23
CA TYR A 167 6.04 -1.42 5.89
C TYR A 167 6.89 -0.20 5.50
N ILE A 168 6.37 1.01 5.59
CA ILE A 168 7.09 2.24 5.22
C ILE A 168 8.38 2.39 6.03
N ILE A 169 8.33 2.14 7.34
CA ILE A 169 9.50 2.24 8.24
C ILE A 169 10.56 1.17 7.88
N PHE A 170 10.13 -0.07 7.64
CA PHE A 170 11.03 -1.15 7.28
C PHE A 170 11.73 -0.87 5.94
N MET A 171 10.95 -0.46 4.92
CA MET A 171 11.48 -0.12 3.60
C MET A 171 12.46 1.04 3.67
N SER A 172 12.20 2.09 4.45
CA SER A 172 13.12 3.21 4.60
C SER A 172 14.49 2.82 5.15
N ARG A 173 14.55 1.76 5.97
CA ARG A 173 15.81 1.22 6.52
C ARG A 173 16.51 0.27 5.53
N LYS A 174 15.76 -0.65 4.96
CA LYS A 174 16.33 -1.72 4.14
C LYS A 174 16.77 -1.24 2.75
N THR A 175 16.10 -0.25 2.18
CA THR A 175 16.51 0.37 0.90
C THR A 175 17.79 1.19 0.99
N GLN A 176 18.25 1.54 2.20
CA GLN A 176 19.58 2.14 2.40
C GLN A 176 20.71 1.09 2.26
N LYS A 177 20.41 -0.18 2.52
CA LYS A 177 21.38 -1.25 2.57
C LYS A 177 21.38 -2.14 1.34
N TYR A 178 20.20 -2.35 0.77
CA TYR A 178 19.98 -3.26 -0.36
C TYR A 178 19.38 -2.54 -1.55
N THR A 179 19.46 -3.17 -2.72
CA THR A 179 18.77 -2.67 -3.92
C THR A 179 17.27 -2.74 -3.73
N THR A 180 16.54 -1.87 -4.42
CA THR A 180 15.07 -1.85 -4.40
C THR A 180 14.49 -3.21 -4.81
N LEU A 181 15.07 -3.82 -5.84
CA LEU A 181 14.69 -5.16 -6.30
C LEU A 181 14.84 -6.21 -5.19
N THR A 182 16.00 -6.24 -4.52
CA THR A 182 16.28 -7.20 -3.44
C THR A 182 15.28 -7.05 -2.30
N VAL A 183 15.01 -5.81 -1.88
CA VAL A 183 14.07 -5.55 -0.78
C VAL A 183 12.66 -5.96 -1.15
N THR A 184 12.19 -5.62 -2.37
CA THR A 184 10.85 -5.97 -2.82
C THR A 184 10.69 -7.47 -3.01
N PHE A 185 11.66 -8.12 -3.66
CA PHE A 185 11.64 -9.57 -3.88
C PHE A 185 11.51 -10.37 -2.58
N TRP A 186 12.41 -10.14 -1.61
CA TRP A 186 12.37 -10.89 -0.35
C TRP A 186 11.13 -10.59 0.49
N SER A 187 10.63 -9.36 0.44
CA SER A 187 9.37 -9.01 1.11
C SER A 187 8.18 -9.79 0.53
N PHE A 188 8.10 -9.87 -0.80
CA PHE A 188 7.03 -10.59 -1.48
C PHE A 188 7.16 -12.10 -1.34
N LEU A 189 8.38 -12.63 -1.46
CA LEU A 189 8.64 -14.07 -1.31
C LEU A 189 8.23 -14.56 0.09
N PHE A 190 8.71 -13.90 1.14
CA PHE A 190 8.33 -14.26 2.50
C PHE A 190 6.87 -13.92 2.80
N GLY A 191 6.32 -12.87 2.18
CA GLY A 191 4.89 -12.58 2.23
C GLY A 191 4.04 -13.72 1.65
N LEU A 192 4.43 -14.26 0.49
CA LEU A 192 3.74 -15.39 -0.14
C LEU A 192 3.87 -16.66 0.70
N ILE A 193 5.08 -16.93 1.25
CA ILE A 193 5.32 -18.10 2.13
C ILE A 193 4.42 -18.05 3.37
N TRP A 194 4.19 -16.87 3.96
CA TRP A 194 3.31 -16.72 5.10
C TRP A 194 1.83 -16.64 4.75
N LEU A 195 1.48 -16.13 3.58
CA LEU A 195 0.10 -15.96 3.15
C LEU A 195 -0.62 -17.30 3.07
N VAL A 196 0.02 -18.31 2.48
CA VAL A 196 -0.56 -19.64 2.28
C VAL A 196 -0.93 -20.30 3.61
N PRO A 197 -0.02 -20.52 4.58
CA PRO A 197 -0.37 -21.14 5.85
C PRO A 197 -1.32 -20.29 6.71
N LEU A 198 -1.18 -18.96 6.67
CA LEU A 198 -2.09 -18.06 7.37
C LEU A 198 -3.52 -18.24 6.87
N TRP A 199 -3.69 -18.28 5.58
CA TRP A 199 -4.99 -18.47 4.95
C TRP A 199 -5.56 -19.86 5.23
N LEU A 200 -4.74 -20.89 5.13
CA LEU A 200 -5.16 -22.25 5.47
C LEU A 200 -5.64 -22.35 6.92
N ILE A 201 -4.91 -21.77 7.87
CA ILE A 201 -5.28 -21.73 9.29
C ILE A 201 -6.62 -21.00 9.47
N LEU A 202 -6.79 -19.82 8.85
CA LEU A 202 -8.02 -19.05 8.96
C LEU A 202 -9.22 -19.75 8.32
N HIS A 203 -9.01 -20.47 7.23
CA HIS A 203 -10.05 -21.26 6.60
C HIS A 203 -10.49 -22.42 7.47
N LEU A 204 -9.55 -23.19 8.01
CA LEU A 204 -9.81 -24.36 8.85
C LEU A 204 -10.42 -23.98 10.21
N ALA A 205 -9.92 -22.89 10.83
CA ALA A 205 -10.34 -22.49 12.17
C ALA A 205 -11.66 -21.70 12.18
N PHE A 206 -11.89 -20.85 11.18
CA PHE A 206 -12.98 -19.86 11.20
C PHE A 206 -13.93 -19.97 10.01
N LYS A 207 -13.75 -20.93 9.10
CA LYS A 207 -14.52 -21.07 7.84
C LYS A 207 -14.63 -19.72 7.11
N ASN A 208 -13.54 -18.95 7.09
CA ASN A 208 -13.53 -17.58 6.58
C ASN A 208 -13.88 -17.56 5.08
N PRO A 209 -14.97 -16.89 4.67
CA PRO A 209 -15.41 -16.86 3.29
C PRO A 209 -14.43 -16.16 2.32
N VAL A 210 -13.49 -15.38 2.85
CA VAL A 210 -12.42 -14.73 2.05
C VAL A 210 -11.55 -15.78 1.34
N MET A 211 -11.58 -17.03 1.78
CA MET A 211 -10.70 -18.12 1.36
C MET A 211 -11.39 -19.20 0.52
N THR A 212 -12.61 -18.96 0.07
CA THR A 212 -13.32 -19.91 -0.79
C THR A 212 -12.71 -19.92 -2.18
N GLY A 213 -11.95 -21.00 -2.47
CA GLY A 213 -11.59 -21.43 -3.81
C GLY A 213 -10.71 -20.46 -4.62
N LEU A 214 -9.43 -20.81 -4.78
CA LEU A 214 -8.65 -20.29 -5.90
C LEU A 214 -9.11 -21.03 -7.15
N ASP A 215 -9.85 -20.36 -8.02
CA ASP A 215 -10.21 -20.91 -9.33
C ASP A 215 -9.21 -20.42 -10.38
N PHE A 216 -8.41 -21.35 -10.91
CA PHE A 216 -7.45 -21.05 -11.97
C PHE A 216 -8.02 -21.25 -13.37
N SER A 217 -9.30 -21.62 -13.51
CA SER A 217 -10.00 -21.80 -14.80
C SER A 217 -10.42 -20.47 -15.45
N LEU A 218 -9.71 -19.40 -15.17
CA LEU A 218 -9.99 -18.04 -15.64
C LEU A 218 -9.76 -17.89 -17.15
N PRO A 219 -10.60 -17.10 -17.85
CA PRO A 219 -10.40 -16.78 -19.25
C PRO A 219 -9.10 -15.97 -19.47
N VAL A 220 -8.54 -16.05 -20.67
CA VAL A 220 -7.27 -15.37 -21.02
C VAL A 220 -7.31 -13.86 -20.71
N ASN A 221 -8.44 -13.20 -20.93
CA ASN A 221 -8.61 -11.78 -20.64
C ASN A 221 -8.44 -11.47 -19.14
N ALA A 222 -8.93 -12.32 -18.23
CA ALA A 222 -8.74 -12.16 -16.79
C ALA A 222 -7.26 -12.35 -16.40
N TRP A 223 -6.56 -13.31 -17.01
CA TRP A 223 -5.12 -13.49 -16.81
C TRP A 223 -4.30 -12.29 -17.30
N LEU A 224 -4.66 -11.72 -18.46
CA LEU A 224 -4.00 -10.52 -18.97
C LEU A 224 -4.25 -9.31 -18.05
N LEU A 225 -5.45 -9.16 -17.50
CA LEU A 225 -5.76 -8.13 -16.50
C LEU A 225 -4.99 -8.35 -15.20
N LEU A 226 -4.89 -9.58 -14.70
CA LEU A 226 -4.09 -9.91 -13.51
C LEU A 226 -2.61 -9.62 -13.74
N LEU A 227 -2.07 -9.92 -14.92
CA LEU A 227 -0.70 -9.60 -15.28
C LEU A 227 -0.49 -8.08 -15.33
N ALA A 228 -1.35 -7.33 -16.02
CA ALA A 228 -1.28 -5.87 -16.08
C ALA A 228 -1.39 -5.25 -14.68
N PHE A 229 -2.31 -5.73 -13.87
CA PHE A 229 -2.48 -5.32 -12.48
C PHE A 229 -1.20 -5.56 -11.66
N THR A 230 -0.62 -6.77 -11.80
CA THR A 230 0.64 -7.14 -11.15
C THR A 230 1.78 -6.20 -11.56
N LEU A 231 1.95 -5.97 -12.86
CA LEU A 231 3.01 -5.10 -13.39
C LEU A 231 2.84 -3.66 -12.88
N CYS A 232 1.64 -3.11 -12.96
CA CYS A 232 1.38 -1.74 -12.53
C CYS A 232 1.57 -1.56 -11.01
N THR A 233 0.89 -2.37 -10.21
CA THR A 233 0.73 -2.07 -8.79
C THR A 233 1.72 -2.81 -7.88
N ASN A 234 2.17 -4.01 -8.27
CA ASN A 234 3.13 -4.77 -7.47
C ASN A 234 4.58 -4.59 -7.96
N ILE A 235 4.82 -4.52 -9.26
CA ILE A 235 6.18 -4.38 -9.77
C ILE A 235 6.58 -2.90 -9.82
N ILE A 236 5.93 -2.12 -10.69
CA ILE A 236 6.32 -0.73 -10.94
C ILE A 236 6.09 0.12 -9.68
N ALA A 237 4.90 0.10 -9.11
CA ALA A 237 4.57 0.93 -7.96
C ALA A 237 5.49 0.67 -6.76
N TYR A 238 5.72 -0.61 -6.40
CA TYR A 238 6.59 -0.95 -5.27
C TYR A 238 8.06 -0.62 -5.54
N LEU A 239 8.57 -0.88 -6.75
CA LEU A 239 9.96 -0.51 -7.09
C LEU A 239 10.15 1.01 -7.05
N VAL A 240 9.22 1.77 -7.60
CA VAL A 240 9.26 3.24 -7.63
C VAL A 240 9.11 3.81 -6.23
N PHE A 241 8.16 3.31 -5.42
CA PHE A 241 7.98 3.69 -4.02
C PHE A 241 9.23 3.43 -3.20
N ASN A 242 9.74 2.21 -3.25
CA ASN A 242 10.92 1.79 -2.49
C ASN A 242 12.18 2.54 -2.92
N HIS A 243 12.29 2.94 -4.20
CA HIS A 243 13.37 3.79 -4.67
C HIS A 243 13.25 5.22 -4.09
N GLY A 244 12.05 5.78 -4.07
CA GLY A 244 11.76 7.06 -3.42
C GLY A 244 12.10 7.07 -1.93
N MET A 245 11.83 5.96 -1.23
CA MET A 245 12.15 5.77 0.19
C MET A 245 13.63 5.87 0.55
N ARG A 246 14.53 5.77 -0.44
CA ARG A 246 15.97 5.95 -0.22
C ARG A 246 16.33 7.39 0.17
N THR A 247 15.53 8.36 -0.21
CA THR A 247 15.85 9.79 -0.04
C THR A 247 14.77 10.59 0.68
N VAL A 248 13.60 9.99 0.91
CA VAL A 248 12.46 10.63 1.56
C VAL A 248 12.25 10.05 2.97
N GLU A 249 12.02 10.93 3.93
CA GLU A 249 11.73 10.52 5.31
C GLU A 249 10.37 9.79 5.39
N PRO A 250 10.24 8.72 6.21
CA PRO A 250 9.04 7.88 6.26
C PRO A 250 7.74 8.64 6.46
N HIS A 251 7.68 9.57 7.42
CA HIS A 251 6.47 10.36 7.68
C HIS A 251 6.04 11.25 6.50
N ARG A 252 7.00 11.69 5.67
CA ARG A 252 6.70 12.43 4.44
C ARG A 252 6.20 11.51 3.34
N ALA A 253 6.81 10.33 3.23
CA ALA A 253 6.37 9.33 2.27
C ALA A 253 4.93 8.88 2.55
N GLY A 254 4.56 8.71 3.83
CA GLY A 254 3.20 8.39 4.24
C GLY A 254 2.15 9.44 3.81
N VAL A 255 2.52 10.72 3.78
CA VAL A 255 1.62 11.76 3.24
C VAL A 255 1.58 11.73 1.72
N LEU A 256 2.74 11.60 1.06
CA LEU A 256 2.83 11.67 -0.41
C LEU A 256 2.13 10.51 -1.12
N VAL A 257 2.10 9.32 -0.50
CA VAL A 257 1.40 8.17 -1.08
C VAL A 257 -0.12 8.36 -1.11
N LEU A 258 -0.67 9.34 -0.37
CA LEU A 258 -2.08 9.74 -0.49
C LEU A 258 -2.41 10.45 -1.83
N SER A 259 -1.48 10.48 -2.80
CA SER A 259 -1.81 10.67 -4.21
C SER A 259 -2.67 9.53 -4.77
N GLU A 260 -2.64 8.35 -4.16
CA GLU A 260 -3.45 7.17 -4.51
C GLU A 260 -4.96 7.47 -4.58
N PRO A 261 -5.64 7.98 -3.53
CA PRO A 261 -7.06 8.26 -3.58
C PRO A 261 -7.43 9.34 -4.63
N LEU A 262 -6.54 10.29 -4.91
CA LEU A 262 -6.79 11.29 -5.94
C LEU A 262 -6.88 10.66 -7.33
N VAL A 263 -5.95 9.76 -7.63
CA VAL A 263 -5.92 9.06 -8.92
C VAL A 263 -7.06 8.05 -9.00
N ALA A 264 -7.37 7.35 -7.91
CA ALA A 264 -8.49 6.41 -7.86
C ALA A 264 -9.81 7.09 -8.23
N ILE A 265 -10.09 8.29 -7.70
CA ILE A 265 -11.29 9.07 -8.02
C ILE A 265 -11.27 9.51 -9.48
N MET A 266 -10.15 10.03 -9.98
CA MET A 266 -10.05 10.49 -11.38
C MET A 266 -10.26 9.34 -12.36
N LEU A 267 -9.64 8.19 -12.11
CA LEU A 267 -9.78 7.00 -12.95
C LEU A 267 -11.18 6.37 -12.79
N GLY A 268 -11.77 6.39 -11.60
CA GLY A 268 -13.14 5.97 -11.36
C GLY A 268 -14.14 6.78 -12.19
N ALA A 269 -13.94 8.09 -12.24
CA ALA A 269 -14.77 8.96 -13.08
C ALA A 269 -14.53 8.71 -14.58
N ALA A 270 -13.27 8.66 -15.02
CA ALA A 270 -12.91 8.57 -16.43
C ALA A 270 -13.20 7.20 -17.05
N LEU A 271 -12.98 6.10 -16.31
CA LEU A 271 -13.03 4.73 -16.85
C LEU A 271 -14.25 3.93 -16.36
N LEU A 272 -14.80 4.26 -15.21
CA LEU A 272 -15.94 3.54 -14.62
C LEU A 272 -17.23 4.36 -14.60
N GLY A 273 -17.22 5.60 -15.14
CA GLY A 273 -18.39 6.47 -15.22
C GLY A 273 -18.89 6.99 -13.86
N GLN A 274 -18.04 6.98 -12.82
CA GLN A 274 -18.41 7.48 -11.49
C GLN A 274 -18.53 9.01 -11.50
N ALA A 275 -19.56 9.55 -10.86
CA ALA A 275 -19.75 10.99 -10.77
C ALA A 275 -18.70 11.62 -9.84
N LEU A 276 -18.03 12.67 -10.31
CA LEU A 276 -17.18 13.51 -9.47
C LEU A 276 -18.05 14.44 -8.62
N LEU A 277 -17.83 14.42 -7.33
CA LEU A 277 -18.57 15.24 -6.39
C LEU A 277 -17.71 16.41 -5.89
N LEU A 278 -18.38 17.45 -5.40
CA LEU A 278 -17.68 18.61 -4.83
C LEU A 278 -16.74 18.22 -3.67
N THR A 279 -17.13 17.21 -2.88
CA THR A 279 -16.29 16.64 -1.81
C THR A 279 -14.98 16.05 -2.34
N ASP A 280 -14.99 15.44 -3.52
CA ASP A 280 -13.80 14.86 -4.15
C ASP A 280 -12.81 15.96 -4.54
N LEU A 281 -13.33 17.08 -5.05
CA LEU A 281 -12.51 18.25 -5.40
C LEU A 281 -11.94 18.93 -4.16
N ILE A 282 -12.75 19.19 -3.13
CA ILE A 282 -12.30 19.82 -1.88
C ILE A 282 -11.25 18.95 -1.18
N GLY A 283 -11.55 17.66 -1.01
CA GLY A 283 -10.62 16.74 -0.36
C GLY A 283 -9.33 16.58 -1.18
N GLY A 284 -9.43 16.55 -2.49
CA GLY A 284 -8.29 16.52 -3.40
C GLY A 284 -7.38 17.74 -3.23
N VAL A 285 -7.95 18.94 -3.17
CA VAL A 285 -7.19 20.18 -2.92
C VAL A 285 -6.47 20.12 -1.57
N LEU A 286 -7.12 19.66 -0.51
CA LEU A 286 -6.51 19.53 0.82
C LEU A 286 -5.29 18.59 0.80
N ILE A 287 -5.41 17.44 0.11
CA ILE A 287 -4.30 16.50 -0.05
C ILE A 287 -3.15 17.16 -0.84
N LEU A 288 -3.44 17.83 -1.95
CA LEU A 288 -2.40 18.51 -2.75
C LEU A 288 -1.69 19.62 -1.96
N VAL A 289 -2.43 20.40 -1.17
CA VAL A 289 -1.85 21.42 -0.26
C VAL A 289 -0.93 20.76 0.76
N SER A 290 -1.31 19.61 1.31
CA SER A 290 -0.48 18.86 2.25
C SER A 290 0.89 18.48 1.63
N PHE A 291 0.92 18.10 0.34
CA PHE A 291 2.18 17.80 -0.37
C PHE A 291 3.09 19.01 -0.49
N LEU A 292 2.54 20.19 -0.75
CA LEU A 292 3.32 21.43 -0.81
C LEU A 292 3.94 21.77 0.54
N ILE A 293 3.21 21.53 1.64
CA ILE A 293 3.70 21.75 3.01
C ILE A 293 4.81 20.76 3.37
N VAL A 294 4.63 19.47 3.06
CA VAL A 294 5.63 18.43 3.30
C VAL A 294 6.93 18.69 2.53
N LYS A 295 6.84 19.24 1.31
CA LYS A 295 8.00 19.53 0.45
C LYS A 295 8.81 20.73 0.92
N ARG A 296 8.26 21.67 1.70
CA ARG A 296 8.97 22.87 2.13
C ARG A 296 10.17 22.53 3.02
N ARG A 297 11.39 22.62 2.47
CA ARG A 297 12.65 22.67 3.21
C ARG A 297 12.88 24.12 3.66
N ARG A 298 12.88 24.41 4.96
CA ARG A 298 13.57 25.63 5.41
C ARG A 298 15.07 25.41 5.23
N LYS A 299 15.76 26.44 4.65
CA LYS A 299 17.22 26.53 4.70
C LYS A 299 17.68 26.32 6.15
N PRO A 300 18.82 25.65 6.41
CA PRO A 300 19.40 25.66 7.74
C PRO A 300 19.52 27.13 8.19
N LYS A 301 19.14 27.42 9.42
CA LYS A 301 19.55 28.71 10.01
C LYS A 301 21.08 28.73 10.01
N PRO A 302 21.70 29.86 9.57
CA PRO A 302 23.15 30.03 9.66
C PRO A 302 23.66 29.90 11.07
#